data_480aeffc1aa28f9d6ca016a75b73a611
#
_entry.id   480aeffc1aa28f9d6ca016a75b73a611
#
_cell.length_a   1.000
_cell.length_b   1.000
_cell.length_c   1.000
_cell.angle_alpha   90.00
_cell.angle_beta   90.00
_cell.angle_gamma   90.00
#
_symmetry.space_group_name_H-M   'P 1'
#
loop_
_entity.id
_entity.type
_entity.pdbx_description
1 polymer ?
#
loop_
_entity_poly.entity_id
_entity_poly.type
_entity_poly.pdbx_seq_one_letter_code
_entity_poly.pdbx_strand_id
1 'polypeptide(L)'
;MAYVVIQQHKFGRMYLCGWSKPWGATVCANRFVAIKFPTEDEAKLARDHAATLCPQFTDGRPIDWQVLELPPTLDSLPRRDEEAG
;
A
#
# COMPACT_ATOMS: atom_id res chain seq x y z
N MET A 1 10.20 -6.37 -10.62
CA MET A 1 8.89 -5.71 -10.46
C MET A 1 8.44 -5.79 -9.03
N ALA A 2 7.69 -4.81 -8.60
CA ALA A 2 7.22 -4.76 -7.23
C ALA A 2 5.71 -4.59 -7.23
N TYR A 3 5.08 -5.08 -6.17
CA TYR A 3 3.63 -4.96 -5.97
C TYR A 3 3.40 -4.31 -4.63
N VAL A 4 2.37 -3.48 -4.55
CA VAL A 4 1.99 -2.81 -3.31
C VAL A 4 0.50 -3.06 -3.07
N VAL A 5 0.10 -2.92 -1.81
CA VAL A 5 -1.31 -3.01 -1.42
C VAL A 5 -1.79 -1.59 -1.16
N ILE A 6 -2.94 -1.24 -1.71
CA ILE A 6 -3.48 0.11 -1.60
C ILE A 6 -4.90 0.10 -1.07
N GLN A 7 -5.28 1.23 -0.48
CA GLN A 7 -6.67 1.56 -0.21
C GLN A 7 -7.09 2.62 -1.19
N GLN A 8 -8.21 2.42 -1.89
CA GLN A 8 -8.71 3.39 -2.84
C GLN A 8 -9.71 4.32 -2.13
N HIS A 9 -9.43 5.60 -2.15
CA HIS A 9 -10.28 6.64 -1.55
C HIS A 9 -10.79 7.57 -2.63
N LYS A 10 -11.86 8.28 -2.36
CA LYS A 10 -12.34 9.27 -3.31
C LYS A 10 -11.38 10.45 -3.45
N PHE A 11 -10.56 10.69 -2.46
CA PHE A 11 -9.59 11.79 -2.50
C PHE A 11 -8.21 11.33 -2.92
N GLY A 12 -8.05 10.06 -3.26
CA GLY A 12 -6.75 9.57 -3.66
C GLY A 12 -6.54 8.16 -3.16
N ARG A 13 -5.27 7.84 -3.00
CA ARG A 13 -4.85 6.47 -2.75
C ARG A 13 -3.93 6.45 -1.55
N MET A 14 -4.13 5.46 -0.67
CA MET A 14 -3.24 5.23 0.45
C MET A 14 -2.55 3.89 0.26
N TYR A 15 -1.32 3.79 0.70
CA TYR A 15 -0.49 2.60 0.50
C TYR A 15 -0.23 1.93 1.83
N LEU A 16 -0.30 0.60 1.84
CA LEU A 16 0.06 -0.17 3.03
C LEU A 16 1.56 -0.04 3.25
N CYS A 17 1.96 0.50 4.39
CA CYS A 17 3.36 0.72 4.68
C CYS A 17 3.84 -0.01 5.92
N GLY A 18 2.99 -0.73 6.61
CA GLY A 18 3.40 -1.50 7.76
C GLY A 18 2.24 -2.16 8.46
N TRP A 19 2.58 -2.84 9.54
CA TRP A 19 1.60 -3.50 10.37
C TRP A 19 1.76 -2.95 11.78
N SER A 20 0.67 -2.66 12.44
CA SER A 20 0.76 -2.17 13.82
C SER A 20 -0.38 -2.74 14.64
N LYS A 21 -0.07 -3.04 15.89
CA LYS A 21 -1.06 -3.51 16.84
C LYS A 21 -1.45 -2.34 17.71
N PRO A 22 -2.69 -2.24 18.09
CA PRO A 22 -3.83 -3.12 17.78
C PRO A 22 -4.54 -2.76 16.47
N TRP A 23 -4.03 -1.80 15.74
CA TRP A 23 -4.74 -1.24 14.60
C TRP A 23 -4.72 -2.14 13.37
N GLY A 24 -3.74 -3.01 13.30
CA GLY A 24 -3.62 -3.97 12.22
C GLY A 24 -2.75 -3.48 11.09
N ALA A 25 -3.25 -2.60 10.26
CA ALA A 25 -2.51 -2.13 9.09
C ALA A 25 -2.25 -0.64 9.17
N THR A 26 -1.06 -0.24 8.78
CA THR A 26 -0.66 1.18 8.73
C THR A 26 -0.57 1.59 7.27
N VAL A 27 -1.19 2.72 6.94
CA VAL A 27 -1.20 3.22 5.57
C VAL A 27 -0.70 4.66 5.53
N CYS A 28 -0.19 5.06 4.38
CA CYS A 28 0.28 6.42 4.17
C CYS A 28 0.11 6.79 2.70
N ALA A 29 0.18 8.08 2.41
CA ALA A 29 -0.03 8.56 1.05
C ALA A 29 1.21 8.44 0.18
N ASN A 30 2.36 8.17 0.78
CA ASN A 30 3.63 8.15 0.05
C ASN A 30 3.94 6.74 -0.45
N ARG A 31 3.92 6.56 -1.77
CA ARG A 31 4.17 5.24 -2.36
C ARG A 31 5.59 4.74 -2.11
N PHE A 32 6.53 5.64 -1.81
CA PHE A 32 7.91 5.25 -1.62
C PHE A 32 8.15 4.55 -0.28
N VAL A 33 7.27 4.75 0.68
CA VAL A 33 7.38 4.04 1.96
C VAL A 33 6.47 2.83 2.02
N ALA A 34 5.75 2.53 0.94
CA ALA A 34 4.89 1.36 0.89
C ALA A 34 5.71 0.08 0.95
N ILE A 35 5.15 -0.95 1.57
CA ILE A 35 5.77 -2.26 1.54
C ILE A 35 5.76 -2.77 0.10
N LYS A 36 6.92 -3.21 -0.38
CA LYS A 36 7.04 -3.73 -1.73
C LYS A 36 7.14 -5.23 -1.68
N PHE A 37 6.22 -5.89 -2.35
CA PHE A 37 6.16 -7.35 -2.39
C PHE A 37 6.77 -7.82 -3.70
N PRO A 38 7.61 -8.85 -3.66
CA PRO A 38 8.31 -9.31 -4.89
C PRO A 38 7.38 -10.03 -5.87
N THR A 39 6.27 -10.59 -5.39
CA THR A 39 5.35 -11.31 -6.23
C THR A 39 3.93 -10.85 -5.98
N GLU A 40 3.10 -11.05 -7.01
CA GLU A 40 1.69 -10.69 -6.88
C GLU A 40 1.00 -11.55 -5.82
N ASP A 41 1.37 -12.82 -5.72
CA ASP A 41 0.75 -13.70 -4.73
C ASP A 41 0.99 -13.21 -3.31
N GLU A 42 2.21 -12.77 -3.01
CA GLU A 42 2.49 -12.23 -1.68
C GLU A 42 1.72 -10.96 -1.41
N ALA A 43 1.59 -10.10 -2.42
CA ALA A 43 0.80 -8.88 -2.28
C ALA A 43 -0.67 -9.20 -2.03
N LYS A 44 -1.20 -10.21 -2.73
CA LYS A 44 -2.59 -10.61 -2.54
C LYS A 44 -2.84 -11.15 -1.15
N LEU A 45 -1.90 -11.93 -0.63
CA LEU A 45 -2.02 -12.44 0.75
C LEU A 45 -2.01 -11.27 1.74
N ALA A 46 -1.14 -10.30 1.53
CA ALA A 46 -1.08 -9.13 2.40
C ALA A 46 -2.37 -8.32 2.30
N ARG A 47 -2.91 -8.17 1.09
CA ARG A 47 -4.17 -7.47 0.89
C ARG A 47 -5.29 -8.14 1.66
N ASP A 48 -5.38 -9.47 1.55
CA ASP A 48 -6.44 -10.21 2.25
C ASP A 48 -6.29 -10.09 3.75
N HIS A 49 -5.06 -10.12 4.24
CA HIS A 49 -4.80 -9.96 5.66
C HIS A 49 -5.21 -8.57 6.13
N ALA A 50 -4.84 -7.55 5.37
CA ALA A 50 -5.21 -6.17 5.70
C ALA A 50 -6.72 -5.99 5.71
N ALA A 51 -7.40 -6.60 4.73
CA ALA A 51 -8.87 -6.51 4.67
C ALA A 51 -9.53 -7.21 5.84
N THR A 52 -8.91 -8.28 6.34
CA THR A 52 -9.42 -8.97 7.51
C THR A 52 -9.28 -8.12 8.76
N LEU A 53 -8.14 -7.45 8.91
CA LEU A 53 -7.87 -6.62 10.09
C LEU A 53 -8.62 -5.30 10.04
N CYS A 54 -8.72 -4.70 8.86
CA CYS A 54 -9.30 -3.38 8.68
C CYS A 54 -10.29 -3.39 7.52
N PRO A 55 -11.48 -3.98 7.71
CA PRO A 55 -12.44 -4.09 6.60
C PRO A 55 -13.17 -2.78 6.31
N GLN A 56 -13.21 -1.86 7.28
CA GLN A 56 -14.00 -0.65 7.14
C GLN A 56 -13.24 0.53 7.71
N PHE A 57 -13.58 1.71 7.17
CA PHE A 57 -13.13 2.97 7.77
C PHE A 57 -13.83 3.21 9.07
N THR A 58 -13.36 4.21 9.83
CA THR A 58 -13.96 4.55 11.12
C THR A 58 -15.41 4.98 10.98
N ASP A 59 -15.82 5.48 9.82
CA ASP A 59 -17.21 5.88 9.58
C ASP A 59 -18.07 4.72 9.08
N GLY A 60 -17.54 3.51 9.02
CA GLY A 60 -18.30 2.33 8.65
C GLY A 60 -18.30 2.00 7.17
N ARG A 61 -17.72 2.85 6.33
CA ARG A 61 -17.68 2.55 4.89
C ARG A 61 -16.65 1.46 4.62
N PRO A 62 -16.94 0.54 3.70
CA PRO A 62 -15.97 -0.51 3.39
C PRO A 62 -14.72 0.06 2.73
N ILE A 63 -13.59 -0.56 3.03
CA ILE A 63 -12.32 -0.18 2.42
C ILE A 63 -12.10 -1.06 1.21
N ASP A 64 -11.77 -0.41 0.09
CA ASP A 64 -11.45 -1.13 -1.14
C ASP A 64 -9.95 -1.38 -1.18
N TRP A 65 -9.53 -2.56 -0.72
CA TRP A 65 -8.12 -2.96 -0.74
C TRP A 65 -7.80 -3.60 -2.07
N GLN A 66 -6.73 -3.14 -2.69
CA GLN A 66 -6.33 -3.61 -4.01
C GLN A 66 -4.82 -3.84 -4.06
N VAL A 67 -4.40 -4.63 -5.04
CA VAL A 67 -2.99 -4.85 -5.33
C VAL A 67 -2.65 -4.05 -6.59
N LEU A 68 -1.54 -3.33 -6.53
CA LEU A 68 -1.07 -2.53 -7.64
C LEU A 68 0.36 -2.92 -7.99
N GLU A 69 0.61 -3.13 -9.27
CA GLU A 69 1.95 -3.42 -9.75
C GLU A 69 2.69 -2.13 -10.02
N LEU A 70 3.93 -2.04 -9.54
CA LEU A 70 4.76 -0.87 -9.78
C LEU A 70 5.83 -1.20 -10.81
N PRO A 71 6.01 -0.35 -11.83
CA PRO A 71 7.11 -0.54 -12.77
C PRO A 71 8.45 -0.35 -12.07
N PRO A 72 9.50 -1.01 -12.56
CA PRO A 72 10.82 -0.87 -11.93
C PRO A 72 11.33 0.56 -11.88
N THR A 73 10.99 1.37 -12.87
CA THR A 73 11.41 2.77 -12.90
C THR A 73 10.85 3.56 -11.74
N LEU A 74 9.60 3.30 -11.38
CA LEU A 74 9.00 3.97 -10.23
C LEU A 74 9.64 3.52 -8.94
N ASP A 75 10.06 2.27 -8.89
CA ASP A 75 10.66 1.73 -7.70
C ASP A 75 12.00 2.37 -7.41
N SER A 76 12.69 2.83 -8.42
CA SER A 76 14.02 3.43 -8.26
C SER A 76 14.01 4.96 -8.26
N LEU A 77 12.86 5.57 -8.48
CA LEU A 77 12.76 7.02 -8.59
C LEU A 77 13.20 7.81 -7.38
N PRO A 78 12.91 7.35 -6.15
CA PRO A 78 13.16 8.21 -4.99
C PRO A 78 14.59 8.74 -4.91
N ARG A 79 15.55 7.92 -5.25
CA ARG A 79 16.93 8.35 -5.18
C ARG A 79 17.24 9.42 -6.19
N ARG A 80 16.67 9.27 -7.37
CA ARG A 80 16.87 10.25 -8.42
C ARG A 80 16.31 11.58 -8.03
N ASP A 81 15.14 11.56 -7.46
CA ASP A 81 14.49 12.79 -7.08
C ASP A 81 15.28 13.55 -6.06
N GLU A 82 15.86 12.85 -5.12
CA GLU A 82 16.66 13.48 -4.09
C GLU A 82 17.88 14.14 -4.68
N GLU A 83 18.49 13.48 -5.63
CA GLU A 83 19.67 14.04 -6.26
C GLU A 83 19.34 15.26 -7.08
N ALA A 84 18.22 15.20 -7.77
CA ALA A 84 17.82 16.30 -8.61
C ALA A 84 17.42 17.52 -7.80
N GLY A 85 16.92 17.27 -6.62
CA GLY A 85 16.46 18.34 -5.75
C GLY A 85 17.55 19.20 -5.20
#